data_5fd11a90a54ccd1e40eb8b7721ca4a2b
#
_entry.id   5fd11a90a54ccd1e40eb8b7721ca4a2b
#
_cell.length_a   1.000
_cell.length_b   1.000
_cell.length_c   1.000
_cell.angle_alpha   90.00
_cell.angle_beta   90.00
_cell.angle_gamma   90.00
#
_symmetry.space_group_name_H-M   'P 1'
#
loop_
_entity.id
_entity.type
_entity.pdbx_description
1 polymer ?
#
loop_
_entity_poly.entity_id
_entity_poly.type
_entity_poly.pdbx_seq_one_letter_code
_entity_poly.pdbx_strand_id
1 'polypeptide(L)'
;MKGNHWDSEKNEPDKVLKDFLKKKADSVQKRIKEGTGLDIKPICYCAGYKEEGGEQRKPYNLTKLLYYIVKSIPKDKRLALADNINDDKDNWLYDDKEEDYRGGTRTGFCDTVWDCLSDGASAGCEIGGEILGIPGKIVGGVIGGAVGAIKGVFCGIFG
;
A
#
# COMPACT_ATOMS: atom_id res chain seq x y z
N MET A 1 -22.69 12.91 -13.94
CA MET A 1 -21.89 14.10 -13.61
C MET A 1 -21.40 14.70 -14.92
N LYS A 2 -21.68 15.96 -15.20
CA LYS A 2 -21.12 16.69 -16.36
C LYS A 2 -20.09 17.68 -15.78
N GLY A 3 -18.86 17.64 -16.27
CA GLY A 3 -17.78 18.55 -15.88
C GLY A 3 -16.54 17.81 -15.35
N ASN A 4 -15.39 18.50 -15.37
CA ASN A 4 -14.18 18.01 -14.76
C ASN A 4 -14.23 18.31 -13.25
N HIS A 5 -14.33 17.25 -12.44
CA HIS A 5 -14.38 17.32 -10.97
C HIS A 5 -13.03 16.91 -10.34
N TRP A 6 -11.94 17.07 -11.09
CA TRP A 6 -10.59 16.81 -10.65
C TRP A 6 -9.76 18.08 -10.65
N ASP A 7 -9.19 18.44 -9.51
CA ASP A 7 -8.22 19.52 -9.37
C ASP A 7 -6.84 19.00 -9.82
N SER A 8 -6.41 19.38 -11.01
CA SER A 8 -5.15 18.92 -11.59
C SER A 8 -3.92 19.49 -10.90
N GLU A 9 -4.01 20.68 -10.27
CA GLU A 9 -2.89 21.30 -9.55
C GLU A 9 -2.62 20.57 -8.23
N LYS A 10 -3.67 20.21 -7.51
CA LYS A 10 -3.58 19.48 -6.24
C LYS A 10 -3.59 17.97 -6.42
N ASN A 11 -3.86 17.49 -7.62
CA ASN A 11 -4.07 16.08 -7.93
C ASN A 11 -5.08 15.41 -7.00
N GLU A 12 -6.23 16.04 -6.77
CA GLU A 12 -7.27 15.52 -5.89
C GLU A 12 -8.67 15.75 -6.48
N PRO A 13 -9.67 14.91 -6.10
CA PRO A 13 -11.06 15.16 -6.46
C PRO A 13 -11.58 16.41 -5.76
N ASP A 14 -12.41 17.20 -6.44
CA ASP A 14 -13.14 18.31 -5.82
C ASP A 14 -14.19 17.81 -4.81
N LYS A 15 -14.84 18.73 -4.11
CA LYS A 15 -15.86 18.40 -3.11
C LYS A 15 -17.02 17.59 -3.71
N VAL A 16 -17.44 17.90 -4.93
CA VAL A 16 -18.58 17.22 -5.58
C VAL A 16 -18.23 15.77 -5.86
N LEU A 17 -17.02 15.50 -6.39
CA LEU A 17 -16.54 14.16 -6.64
C LEU A 17 -16.27 13.39 -5.33
N LYS A 18 -15.69 14.03 -4.32
CA LYS A 18 -15.50 13.44 -2.98
C LYS A 18 -16.82 12.96 -2.39
N ASP A 19 -17.85 13.81 -2.39
CA ASP A 19 -19.18 13.47 -1.88
C ASP A 19 -19.82 12.33 -2.69
N PHE A 20 -19.66 12.34 -4.00
CA PHE A 20 -20.15 11.27 -4.86
C PHE A 20 -19.45 9.93 -4.58
N LEU A 21 -18.12 9.92 -4.48
CA LEU A 21 -17.31 8.73 -4.19
C LEU A 21 -17.67 8.15 -2.82
N LYS A 22 -17.87 9.01 -1.81
CA LYS A 22 -18.31 8.59 -0.48
C LYS A 22 -19.66 7.88 -0.54
N LYS A 23 -20.65 8.50 -1.18
CA LYS A 23 -21.99 7.87 -1.34
C LYS A 23 -21.90 6.54 -2.09
N LYS A 24 -21.01 6.42 -3.08
CA LYS A 24 -20.80 5.16 -3.80
C LYS A 24 -20.16 4.10 -2.90
N ALA A 25 -19.14 4.47 -2.14
CA ALA A 25 -18.50 3.57 -1.18
C ALA A 25 -19.50 3.06 -0.13
N ASP A 26 -20.31 3.96 0.46
CA ASP A 26 -21.36 3.60 1.43
C ASP A 26 -22.38 2.64 0.81
N SER A 27 -22.80 2.89 -0.44
CA SER A 27 -23.72 2.01 -1.15
C SER A 27 -23.13 0.63 -1.42
N VAL A 28 -21.87 0.55 -1.81
CA VAL A 28 -21.16 -0.72 -2.03
C VAL A 28 -21.01 -1.48 -0.71
N GLN A 29 -20.58 -0.80 0.37
CA GLN A 29 -20.45 -1.39 1.69
C GLN A 29 -21.78 -2.01 2.16
N LYS A 30 -22.88 -1.23 2.05
CA LYS A 30 -24.21 -1.70 2.43
C LYS A 30 -24.61 -2.96 1.66
N ARG A 31 -24.44 -2.97 0.34
CA ARG A 31 -24.80 -4.11 -0.52
C ARG A 31 -23.98 -5.36 -0.20
N ILE A 32 -22.68 -5.21 0.07
CA ILE A 32 -21.83 -6.34 0.46
C ILE A 32 -22.27 -6.88 1.84
N LYS A 33 -22.53 -5.99 2.80
CA LYS A 33 -23.01 -6.38 4.13
C LYS A 33 -24.34 -7.13 4.07
N GLU A 34 -25.28 -6.64 3.27
CA GLU A 34 -26.59 -7.29 3.06
C GLU A 34 -26.45 -8.66 2.37
N GLY A 35 -25.54 -8.80 1.39
CA GLY A 35 -25.38 -10.03 0.64
C GLY A 35 -24.48 -11.09 1.30
N THR A 36 -23.53 -10.69 2.13
CA THR A 36 -22.50 -11.60 2.69
C THR A 36 -22.41 -11.59 4.20
N GLY A 37 -23.03 -10.63 4.88
CA GLY A 37 -22.89 -10.39 6.31
C GLY A 37 -21.58 -9.71 6.70
N LEU A 38 -20.64 -9.48 5.75
CA LEU A 38 -19.35 -8.88 6.02
C LEU A 38 -19.42 -7.35 5.97
N ASP A 39 -18.92 -6.71 7.01
CA ASP A 39 -18.81 -5.26 7.08
C ASP A 39 -17.42 -4.82 6.63
N ILE A 40 -17.28 -4.51 5.34
CA ILE A 40 -16.02 -4.06 4.74
C ILE A 40 -16.11 -2.58 4.37
N LYS A 41 -14.99 -1.85 4.46
CA LYS A 41 -14.90 -0.46 4.05
C LYS A 41 -14.28 -0.39 2.64
N PRO A 42 -15.05 -0.04 1.58
CA PRO A 42 -14.49 0.12 0.25
C PRO A 42 -13.53 1.30 0.19
N ILE A 43 -12.48 1.17 -0.60
CA ILE A 43 -11.48 2.21 -0.82
C ILE A 43 -11.59 2.69 -2.26
N CYS A 44 -11.77 4.00 -2.43
CA CYS A 44 -11.71 4.64 -3.73
C CYS A 44 -10.29 5.11 -4.00
N TYR A 45 -9.68 4.62 -5.07
CA TYR A 45 -8.34 5.01 -5.50
C TYR A 45 -8.28 5.23 -7.01
N CYS A 46 -7.26 5.93 -7.46
CA CYS A 46 -6.91 6.08 -8.87
C CYS A 46 -5.45 5.64 -9.05
N ALA A 47 -5.20 4.70 -9.97
CA ALA A 47 -3.84 4.25 -10.28
C ALA A 47 -3.08 5.25 -11.19
N GLY A 48 -3.72 6.33 -11.58
CA GLY A 48 -3.22 7.23 -12.60
C GLY A 48 -3.49 6.70 -14.00
N TYR A 49 -3.49 7.58 -14.98
CA TYR A 49 -3.63 7.22 -16.39
C TYR A 49 -3.05 8.30 -17.29
N LYS A 50 -2.72 7.92 -18.50
CA LYS A 50 -2.28 8.83 -19.56
C LYS A 50 -3.33 8.83 -20.66
N GLU A 51 -3.90 10.00 -20.92
CA GLU A 51 -4.73 10.20 -22.10
C GLU A 51 -3.85 10.30 -23.35
N GLU A 52 -4.31 9.80 -24.49
CA GLU A 52 -3.57 9.88 -25.74
C GLU A 52 -3.39 11.36 -26.12
N GLY A 53 -2.14 11.83 -26.17
CA GLY A 53 -1.81 13.26 -26.39
C GLY A 53 -2.03 14.20 -25.20
N GLY A 54 -2.43 13.68 -24.02
CA GLY A 54 -2.64 14.45 -22.81
C GLY A 54 -1.54 14.30 -21.76
N GLU A 55 -1.67 15.07 -20.67
CA GLU A 55 -0.81 14.95 -19.50
C GLU A 55 -1.08 13.64 -18.75
N GLN A 56 -0.03 13.05 -18.20
CA GLN A 56 -0.17 11.90 -17.33
C GLN A 56 -0.80 12.33 -16.00
N ARG A 57 -1.95 11.78 -15.68
CA ARG A 57 -2.56 11.95 -14.36
C ARG A 57 -1.85 11.08 -13.33
N LYS A 58 -1.46 11.69 -12.24
CA LYS A 58 -0.79 11.01 -11.13
C LYS A 58 -1.77 10.15 -10.33
N PRO A 59 -1.27 9.08 -9.69
CA PRO A 59 -2.08 8.28 -8.78
C PRO A 59 -2.65 9.08 -7.61
N TYR A 60 -3.76 8.58 -7.02
CA TYR A 60 -4.39 9.14 -5.83
C TYR A 60 -4.89 8.02 -4.92
N ASN A 61 -4.68 8.15 -3.61
CA ASN A 61 -5.03 7.14 -2.60
C ASN A 61 -4.32 5.77 -2.77
N LEU A 62 -3.18 5.69 -3.46
CA LEU A 62 -2.41 4.45 -3.52
C LEU A 62 -1.77 4.13 -2.17
N THR A 63 -1.28 5.14 -1.42
CA THR A 63 -0.75 4.94 -0.07
C THR A 63 -1.83 4.45 0.88
N LYS A 64 -3.04 4.99 0.78
CA LYS A 64 -4.22 4.52 1.51
C LYS A 64 -4.51 3.05 1.21
N LEU A 65 -4.53 2.66 -0.07
CA LEU A 65 -4.74 1.28 -0.49
C LEU A 65 -3.67 0.36 0.09
N LEU A 66 -2.39 0.72 -0.04
CA LEU A 66 -1.26 -0.04 0.49
C LEU A 66 -1.36 -0.21 2.01
N TYR A 67 -1.69 0.85 2.74
CA TYR A 67 -1.89 0.82 4.19
C TYR A 67 -2.91 -0.24 4.62
N TYR A 68 -4.07 -0.27 3.97
CA TYR A 68 -5.10 -1.27 4.30
C TYR A 68 -4.72 -2.67 3.86
N ILE A 69 -3.98 -2.85 2.75
CA ILE A 69 -3.43 -4.14 2.35
C ILE A 69 -2.46 -4.64 3.44
N VAL A 70 -1.48 -3.83 3.83
CA VAL A 70 -0.49 -4.18 4.87
C VAL A 70 -1.17 -4.53 6.19
N LYS A 71 -2.22 -3.79 6.56
CA LYS A 71 -2.98 -4.03 7.78
C LYS A 71 -3.80 -5.33 7.75
N SER A 72 -4.21 -5.76 6.56
CA SER A 72 -5.10 -6.91 6.36
C SER A 72 -4.36 -8.23 6.11
N ILE A 73 -3.16 -8.19 5.54
CA ILE A 73 -2.38 -9.39 5.26
C ILE A 73 -1.61 -9.87 6.48
N PRO A 74 -1.40 -11.19 6.64
CA PRO A 74 -0.54 -11.74 7.68
C PRO A 74 0.88 -11.16 7.62
N LYS A 75 1.54 -11.04 8.76
CA LYS A 75 2.86 -10.41 8.87
C LYS A 75 3.92 -11.11 8.00
N ASP A 76 3.90 -12.44 7.96
CA ASP A 76 4.79 -13.28 7.15
C ASP A 76 4.69 -13.01 5.63
N LYS A 77 3.56 -12.49 5.16
CA LYS A 77 3.35 -12.15 3.74
C LYS A 77 3.73 -10.71 3.37
N ARG A 78 3.96 -9.85 4.36
CA ARG A 78 4.25 -8.42 4.12
C ARG A 78 5.59 -8.21 3.44
N LEU A 79 6.60 -9.04 3.73
CA LEU A 79 7.92 -8.94 3.10
C LEU A 79 7.85 -9.18 1.58
N ALA A 80 7.09 -10.20 1.16
CA ALA A 80 6.87 -10.46 -0.26
C ALA A 80 6.13 -9.31 -0.98
N LEU A 81 5.23 -8.61 -0.26
CA LEU A 81 4.60 -7.41 -0.79
C LEU A 81 5.62 -6.27 -0.96
N ALA A 82 6.54 -6.08 0.00
CA ALA A 82 7.55 -5.02 -0.05
C ALA A 82 8.44 -5.11 -1.29
N ASP A 83 8.82 -6.32 -1.71
CA ASP A 83 9.64 -6.56 -2.89
C ASP A 83 8.94 -6.19 -4.22
N ASN A 84 7.62 -6.05 -4.19
CA ASN A 84 6.80 -5.75 -5.36
C ASN A 84 6.19 -4.34 -5.34
N ILE A 85 6.58 -3.50 -4.38
CA ILE A 85 6.13 -2.11 -4.33
C ILE A 85 6.90 -1.29 -5.36
N ASN A 86 6.17 -0.48 -6.12
CA ASN A 86 6.76 0.48 -7.04
C ASN A 86 7.59 1.51 -6.26
N ASP A 87 8.87 1.67 -6.61
CA ASP A 87 9.84 2.57 -5.98
C ASP A 87 9.74 4.04 -6.45
N ASP A 88 8.91 4.31 -7.46
CA ASP A 88 8.64 5.66 -7.93
C ASP A 88 7.83 6.44 -6.89
N LYS A 89 8.49 7.39 -6.23
CA LYS A 89 7.92 8.24 -5.18
C LYS A 89 6.67 9.00 -5.60
N ASP A 90 6.60 9.39 -6.86
CA ASP A 90 5.49 10.17 -7.39
C ASP A 90 4.16 9.42 -7.32
N ASN A 91 4.20 8.08 -7.31
CA ASN A 91 3.01 7.26 -7.17
C ASN A 91 2.38 7.30 -5.76
N TRP A 92 3.12 7.73 -4.75
CA TRP A 92 2.75 7.68 -3.33
C TRP A 92 2.50 9.06 -2.71
N LEU A 93 2.45 10.13 -3.51
CA LEU A 93 2.39 11.50 -3.00
C LEU A 93 1.00 11.97 -2.61
N TYR A 94 -0.04 11.47 -3.26
CA TYR A 94 -1.37 12.06 -3.20
C TYR A 94 -2.37 11.11 -2.56
N ASP A 95 -2.96 11.52 -1.44
CA ASP A 95 -4.03 10.82 -0.75
C ASP A 95 -4.98 11.79 -0.03
N ASP A 96 -6.08 11.29 0.52
CA ASP A 96 -7.12 12.11 1.16
C ASP A 96 -6.75 12.62 2.55
N LYS A 97 -5.63 12.19 3.10
CA LYS A 97 -5.12 12.60 4.42
C LYS A 97 -6.08 12.39 5.59
N GLU A 98 -7.02 11.45 5.46
CA GLU A 98 -7.93 11.10 6.55
C GLU A 98 -7.20 10.42 7.72
N GLU A 99 -6.10 9.70 7.42
CA GLU A 99 -5.22 9.05 8.40
C GLU A 99 -3.75 9.24 7.98
N ASP A 100 -2.81 8.96 8.88
CA ASP A 100 -1.38 8.88 8.53
C ASP A 100 -1.07 7.53 7.85
N TYR A 101 -1.47 7.40 6.59
CA TYR A 101 -1.27 6.17 5.81
C TYR A 101 0.21 5.83 5.62
N ARG A 102 1.08 6.84 5.49
CA ARG A 102 2.52 6.65 5.30
C ARG A 102 3.17 6.10 6.57
N GLY A 103 2.94 6.79 7.69
CA GLY A 103 3.45 6.33 8.98
C GLY A 103 2.92 4.96 9.35
N GLY A 104 1.62 4.71 9.15
CA GLY A 104 1.00 3.43 9.41
C GLY A 104 1.54 2.28 8.53
N THR A 105 1.78 2.55 7.23
CA THR A 105 2.41 1.58 6.32
C THR A 105 3.83 1.27 6.76
N ARG A 106 4.63 2.30 7.04
CA ARG A 106 6.01 2.15 7.53
C ARG A 106 6.06 1.34 8.82
N THR A 107 5.21 1.67 9.81
CA THR A 107 5.12 0.92 11.07
C THR A 107 4.77 -0.53 10.82
N GLY A 108 3.76 -0.82 9.99
CA GLY A 108 3.35 -2.19 9.68
C GLY A 108 4.46 -3.04 9.06
N PHE A 109 5.34 -2.45 8.25
CA PHE A 109 6.51 -3.16 7.71
C PHE A 109 7.66 -3.25 8.74
N CYS A 110 7.93 -2.19 9.50
CA CYS A 110 8.95 -2.21 10.56
C CYS A 110 8.63 -3.26 11.63
N ASP A 111 7.37 -3.34 12.08
CA ASP A 111 6.94 -4.37 13.04
C ASP A 111 7.17 -5.78 12.49
N THR A 112 6.94 -5.99 11.19
CA THR A 112 7.20 -7.28 10.52
C THR A 112 8.68 -7.62 10.55
N VAL A 113 9.56 -6.67 10.25
CA VAL A 113 11.03 -6.86 10.31
C VAL A 113 11.49 -7.16 11.73
N TRP A 114 10.99 -6.42 12.73
CA TRP A 114 11.34 -6.65 14.13
C TRP A 114 10.87 -8.02 14.64
N ASP A 115 9.66 -8.43 14.29
CA ASP A 115 9.14 -9.77 14.64
C ASP A 115 10.02 -10.86 14.00
N CYS A 116 10.36 -10.74 12.72
CA CYS A 116 11.27 -11.69 12.04
C CYS A 116 12.66 -11.75 12.68
N LEU A 117 13.15 -10.64 13.22
CA LEU A 117 14.44 -10.61 13.93
C LEU A 117 14.36 -11.18 15.36
N SER A 118 13.23 -10.98 16.05
CA SER A 118 13.02 -11.42 17.44
C SER A 118 12.69 -12.90 17.57
N ASP A 119 11.93 -13.45 16.63
CA ASP A 119 11.52 -14.87 16.64
C ASP A 119 12.68 -15.84 16.28
N GLY A 120 13.87 -15.30 16.15
CA GLY A 120 15.09 -16.07 15.90
C GLY A 120 15.25 -16.49 14.44
N ALA A 121 16.49 -16.52 14.04
CA ALA A 121 16.93 -16.74 12.65
C ALA A 121 16.36 -17.99 11.93
N SER A 122 15.72 -18.91 12.62
CA SER A 122 15.22 -20.16 12.04
C SER A 122 13.91 -20.01 11.25
N ALA A 123 12.91 -19.33 11.79
CA ALA A 123 11.60 -19.20 11.11
C ALA A 123 11.63 -18.15 9.99
N GLY A 124 12.30 -17.01 10.19
CA GLY A 124 12.46 -15.98 9.15
C GLY A 124 13.27 -16.44 7.95
N CYS A 125 14.15 -17.43 8.14
CA CYS A 125 14.98 -18.01 7.09
C CYS A 125 14.22 -19.00 6.20
N GLU A 126 13.29 -19.76 6.75
CA GLU A 126 12.42 -20.64 5.95
C GLU A 126 11.53 -19.83 5.01
N ILE A 127 10.91 -18.77 5.53
CA ILE A 127 10.02 -17.91 4.75
C ILE A 127 10.79 -17.13 3.68
N GLY A 128 11.94 -16.55 4.03
CA GLY A 128 12.79 -15.84 3.08
C GLY A 128 13.42 -16.75 2.02
N GLY A 129 13.79 -17.97 2.39
CA GLY A 129 14.37 -18.97 1.47
C GLY A 129 13.38 -19.50 0.45
N GLU A 130 12.13 -19.76 0.83
CA GLU A 130 11.09 -20.21 -0.09
C GLU A 130 10.62 -19.12 -1.06
N ILE A 131 10.51 -17.88 -0.58
CA ILE A 131 10.05 -16.74 -1.40
C ILE A 131 11.12 -16.33 -2.42
N LEU A 132 12.40 -16.40 -2.06
CA LEU A 132 13.51 -15.97 -2.91
C LEU A 132 14.17 -17.13 -3.69
N GLY A 133 13.72 -18.35 -3.53
CA GLY A 133 14.28 -19.54 -4.22
C GLY A 133 15.75 -19.83 -3.89
N ILE A 134 16.26 -19.36 -2.75
CA ILE A 134 17.65 -19.51 -2.34
C ILE A 134 17.77 -20.64 -1.31
N PRO A 135 18.60 -21.68 -1.57
CA PRO A 135 18.80 -22.76 -0.61
C PRO A 135 19.44 -22.24 0.70
N GLY A 136 18.88 -22.61 1.83
CA GLY A 136 19.08 -22.24 3.23
C GLY A 136 20.46 -21.99 3.84
N LYS A 137 21.47 -21.50 3.12
CA LYS A 137 22.83 -21.29 3.62
C LYS A 137 23.37 -19.84 3.65
N ILE A 138 22.57 -18.85 3.29
CA ILE A 138 23.03 -17.44 3.31
C ILE A 138 22.14 -16.61 4.25
N VAL A 139 21.97 -17.08 5.48
CA VAL A 139 20.99 -16.55 6.42
C VAL A 139 21.36 -15.16 6.99
N GLY A 140 22.59 -14.89 7.28
CA GLY A 140 23.05 -13.62 7.85
C GLY A 140 23.09 -12.45 6.85
N GLY A 141 23.42 -12.73 5.60
CA GLY A 141 23.53 -11.71 4.55
C GLY A 141 22.17 -11.32 3.98
N VAL A 142 21.24 -12.25 3.91
CA VAL A 142 19.89 -12.02 3.35
C VAL A 142 19.03 -11.20 4.32
N ILE A 143 19.09 -11.46 5.62
CA ILE A 143 18.35 -10.65 6.61
C ILE A 143 18.88 -9.21 6.61
N GLY A 144 20.18 -9.02 6.61
CA GLY A 144 20.80 -7.68 6.52
C GLY A 144 20.46 -6.98 5.21
N GLY A 145 20.44 -7.71 4.09
CA GLY A 145 20.04 -7.22 2.77
C GLY A 145 18.56 -6.88 2.68
N ALA A 146 17.66 -7.74 3.16
CA ALA A 146 16.22 -7.49 3.17
C ALA A 146 15.85 -6.30 4.07
N VAL A 147 16.42 -6.22 5.28
CA VAL A 147 16.25 -5.08 6.19
C VAL A 147 16.80 -3.78 5.56
N GLY A 148 17.94 -3.86 4.89
CA GLY A 148 18.53 -2.73 4.18
C GLY A 148 17.69 -2.28 2.98
N ALA A 149 17.19 -3.22 2.19
CA ALA A 149 16.32 -2.95 1.05
C ALA A 149 14.97 -2.35 1.51
N ILE A 150 14.33 -2.93 2.51
CA ILE A 150 13.09 -2.41 3.10
C ILE A 150 13.31 -1.00 3.67
N LYS A 151 14.37 -0.79 4.46
CA LYS A 151 14.72 0.56 4.92
C LYS A 151 14.97 1.52 3.75
N GLY A 152 15.71 1.09 2.73
CA GLY A 152 15.99 1.89 1.54
C GLY A 152 14.71 2.30 0.80
N VAL A 153 13.83 1.34 0.52
CA VAL A 153 12.54 1.57 -0.14
C VAL A 153 11.66 2.48 0.72
N PHE A 154 11.48 2.19 2.01
CA PHE A 154 10.57 2.97 2.85
C PHE A 154 11.12 4.33 3.26
N CYS A 155 12.42 4.47 3.55
CA CYS A 155 13.03 5.80 3.74
C CYS A 155 13.10 6.57 2.42
N GLY A 156 13.20 5.88 1.31
CA GLY A 156 13.16 6.49 -0.02
C GLY A 156 11.77 6.97 -0.42
N ILE A 157 10.71 6.20 -0.18
CA ILE A 157 9.33 6.48 -0.62
C ILE A 157 8.58 7.32 0.41
N PHE A 158 8.73 7.03 1.71
CA PHE A 158 7.92 7.58 2.80
C PHE A 158 8.72 8.44 3.80
N GLY A 159 10.03 8.65 3.56
CA GLY A 159 10.90 9.48 4.38
C GLY A 159 10.77 10.97 4.16
#